data_f65c9e75576ec00a74a718ffb0c13f60
#
_entry.id   f65c9e75576ec00a74a718ffb0c13f60
#
_cell.length_a   1.000
_cell.length_b   1.000
_cell.length_c   1.000
_cell.angle_alpha   90.00
_cell.angle_beta   90.00
_cell.angle_gamma   90.00
#
_symmetry.space_group_name_H-M   'P 1'
#
loop_
_entity.id
_entity.type
_entity.pdbx_description
1 polymer ?
#
loop_
_entity_poly.entity_id
_entity_poly.type
_entity_poly.pdbx_seq_one_letter_code
_entity_poly.pdbx_strand_id
1 'polypeptide(L)'
;MQKNNNPSTLFRTPFSGAYWKQAIADSKSIRMLTVAALLIALRLILKNFNIPISQGQNIYFGYIFNAIGAMIYGPVMGVLTGFVVDILGFILFPSPYGFFFGYTITAIAGSFIYALFFYRTKITVLKIALAKISVNVLVNIGLGALWSSMLYGKGYFYYLAKSVVKNVVMLPVEIFLLYFFLQLMIPILTRMQLIPKQPAAKIPLFRYKENTQK
;
A
#
# COMPACT_ATOMS: atom_id res chain seq x y z
N MET A 1 -15.80 -22.07 -20.09
CA MET A 1 -15.74 -22.37 -18.65
C MET A 1 -15.55 -21.08 -17.86
N GLN A 2 -16.64 -20.44 -17.43
CA GLN A 2 -16.60 -19.30 -16.50
C GLN A 2 -16.23 -19.85 -15.13
N LYS A 3 -14.96 -19.65 -14.73
CA LYS A 3 -14.51 -19.91 -13.37
C LYS A 3 -15.25 -18.95 -12.45
N ASN A 4 -16.05 -19.48 -11.53
CA ASN A 4 -16.71 -18.75 -10.46
C ASN A 4 -15.71 -17.91 -9.66
N ASN A 5 -15.44 -16.70 -10.12
CA ASN A 5 -14.82 -15.66 -9.33
C ASN A 5 -15.87 -15.15 -8.34
N ASN A 6 -16.02 -15.87 -7.23
CA ASN A 6 -16.94 -15.45 -6.19
C ASN A 6 -16.35 -14.20 -5.50
N PRO A 7 -16.85 -12.98 -5.78
CA PRO A 7 -16.28 -11.74 -5.23
C PRO A 7 -16.46 -11.62 -3.72
N SER A 8 -17.13 -12.57 -3.09
CA SER A 8 -17.60 -12.52 -1.70
C SER A 8 -16.64 -13.08 -0.64
N THR A 9 -15.58 -13.79 -1.02
CA THR A 9 -14.70 -14.45 -0.02
C THR A 9 -13.73 -13.46 0.64
N LEU A 10 -13.92 -13.27 1.95
CA LEU A 10 -12.95 -12.62 2.83
C LEU A 10 -12.05 -13.68 3.47
N PHE A 11 -10.75 -13.47 3.41
CA PHE A 11 -9.77 -14.34 4.04
C PHE A 11 -9.46 -13.89 5.48
N ARG A 12 -9.24 -14.84 6.38
CA ARG A 12 -8.86 -14.54 7.76
C ARG A 12 -7.37 -14.18 7.87
N THR A 13 -6.54 -14.85 7.06
CA THR A 13 -5.08 -14.67 7.07
C THR A 13 -4.52 -14.72 5.65
N PRO A 14 -3.40 -14.03 5.36
CA PRO A 14 -2.73 -14.09 4.06
C PRO A 14 -1.94 -15.39 3.83
N PHE A 15 -1.86 -16.28 4.84
CA PHE A 15 -1.06 -17.51 4.78
C PHE A 15 -1.81 -18.69 4.17
N SER A 16 -3.07 -18.54 3.74
CA SER A 16 -3.83 -19.63 3.11
C SER A 16 -3.48 -19.77 1.63
N GLY A 17 -3.35 -21.02 1.14
CA GLY A 17 -3.13 -21.28 -0.29
C GLY A 17 -4.26 -20.73 -1.19
N ALA A 18 -5.50 -20.66 -0.69
CA ALA A 18 -6.63 -20.07 -1.38
C ALA A 18 -6.46 -18.55 -1.62
N TYR A 19 -5.87 -17.83 -0.66
CA TYR A 19 -5.54 -16.41 -0.80
C TYR A 19 -4.62 -16.17 -2.00
N TRP A 20 -3.53 -16.94 -2.11
CA TRP A 20 -2.54 -16.79 -3.19
C TRP A 20 -3.11 -17.23 -4.55
N LYS A 21 -3.87 -18.32 -4.60
CA LYS A 21 -4.57 -18.73 -5.83
C LYS A 21 -5.51 -17.63 -6.34
N GLN A 22 -6.24 -16.98 -5.44
CA GLN A 22 -7.12 -15.87 -5.80
C GLN A 22 -6.33 -14.64 -6.25
N ALA A 23 -5.22 -14.30 -5.58
CA ALA A 23 -4.36 -13.18 -5.96
C ALA A 23 -3.76 -13.36 -7.36
N ILE A 24 -3.34 -14.59 -7.70
CA ILE A 24 -2.86 -14.93 -9.04
C ILE A 24 -4.00 -14.87 -10.08
N ALA A 25 -5.21 -15.30 -9.73
CA ALA A 25 -6.36 -15.23 -10.62
C ALA A 25 -6.77 -13.78 -10.89
N ASP A 26 -6.81 -12.94 -9.85
CA ASP A 26 -7.15 -11.52 -9.97
C ASP A 26 -6.09 -10.76 -10.81
N SER A 27 -4.81 -11.12 -10.70
CA SER A 27 -3.74 -10.48 -11.49
C SER A 27 -3.85 -10.71 -13.01
N LYS A 28 -4.57 -11.74 -13.44
CA LYS A 28 -4.83 -12.05 -14.85
C LYS A 28 -6.11 -11.39 -15.39
N SER A 29 -6.87 -10.72 -14.55
CA SER A 29 -8.13 -10.07 -14.93
C SER A 29 -7.86 -8.74 -15.63
N ILE A 30 -8.41 -8.56 -16.83
CA ILE A 30 -8.33 -7.28 -17.58
C ILE A 30 -8.86 -6.13 -16.72
N ARG A 31 -9.95 -6.36 -15.99
CA ARG A 31 -10.53 -5.37 -15.08
C ARG A 31 -9.55 -4.91 -14.01
N MET A 32 -8.82 -5.84 -13.37
CA MET A 32 -7.81 -5.50 -12.36
C MET A 32 -6.60 -4.81 -12.98
N LEU A 33 -6.23 -5.19 -14.20
CA LEU A 33 -5.16 -4.54 -14.95
C LEU A 33 -5.50 -3.07 -15.27
N THR A 34 -6.74 -2.79 -15.71
CA THR A 34 -7.21 -1.43 -15.98
C THR A 34 -7.21 -0.56 -14.71
N VAL A 35 -7.70 -1.10 -13.59
CA VAL A 35 -7.68 -0.40 -12.29
C VAL A 35 -6.24 -0.17 -11.83
N ALA A 36 -5.35 -1.14 -12.02
CA ALA A 36 -3.93 -0.99 -11.70
C ALA A 36 -3.28 0.14 -12.51
N ALA A 37 -3.53 0.21 -13.82
CA ALA A 37 -3.02 1.27 -14.68
C ALA A 37 -3.50 2.66 -14.24
N LEU A 38 -4.78 2.79 -13.89
CA LEU A 38 -5.33 4.05 -13.36
C LEU A 38 -4.65 4.46 -12.04
N LEU A 39 -4.47 3.52 -11.11
CA LEU A 39 -3.82 3.79 -9.83
C LEU A 39 -2.32 4.07 -9.98
N ILE A 40 -1.63 3.45 -10.95
CA ILE A 40 -0.26 3.81 -11.32
C ILE A 40 -0.21 5.27 -11.76
N ALA A 41 -1.08 5.68 -12.69
CA ALA A 41 -1.14 7.06 -13.18
C ALA A 41 -1.37 8.06 -12.03
N LEU A 42 -2.33 7.78 -11.14
CA LEU A 42 -2.59 8.62 -9.97
C LEU A 42 -1.37 8.72 -9.02
N ARG A 43 -0.68 7.61 -8.78
CA ARG A 43 0.54 7.59 -7.96
C ARG A 43 1.66 8.40 -8.59
N LEU A 44 1.82 8.34 -9.91
CA LEU A 44 2.82 9.12 -10.65
C LEU A 44 2.52 10.62 -10.60
N ILE A 45 1.26 11.01 -10.78
CA ILE A 45 0.84 12.42 -10.61
C ILE A 45 1.16 12.91 -9.20
N LEU A 46 0.78 12.13 -8.18
CA LEU A 46 1.02 12.49 -6.78
C LEU A 46 2.49 12.47 -6.36
N LYS A 47 3.37 11.84 -7.14
CA LYS A 47 4.82 11.89 -6.87
C LYS A 47 5.36 13.32 -6.92
N ASN A 48 4.75 14.20 -7.73
CA ASN A 48 5.10 15.62 -7.80
C ASN A 48 4.58 16.43 -6.61
N PHE A 49 3.51 15.96 -5.96
CA PHE A 49 2.96 16.61 -4.77
C PHE A 49 3.62 16.02 -3.54
N ASN A 50 4.84 16.47 -3.25
CA ASN A 50 5.56 16.09 -2.05
C ASN A 50 5.88 17.32 -1.22
N ILE A 51 5.95 17.14 0.09
CA ILE A 51 6.38 18.19 1.02
C ILE A 51 7.82 17.87 1.44
N PRO A 52 8.81 18.65 0.99
CA PRO A 52 10.20 18.43 1.40
C PRO A 52 10.38 18.83 2.87
N ILE A 53 10.96 17.94 3.68
CA ILE A 53 11.28 18.20 5.08
C ILE A 53 12.78 18.41 5.24
N SER A 54 13.59 17.61 4.57
CA SER A 54 15.06 17.62 4.68
C SER A 54 15.67 16.94 3.46
N GLN A 55 16.99 17.06 3.27
CA GLN A 55 17.72 16.33 2.21
C GLN A 55 17.38 14.84 2.23
N GLY A 56 16.86 14.34 1.12
CA GLY A 56 16.47 12.94 0.96
C GLY A 56 15.18 12.52 1.69
N GLN A 57 14.47 13.47 2.34
CA GLN A 57 13.24 13.16 3.09
C GLN A 57 12.07 14.03 2.67
N ASN A 58 11.11 13.43 2.02
CA ASN A 58 9.86 14.05 1.58
C ASN A 58 8.66 13.32 2.17
N ILE A 59 7.55 14.02 2.33
CA ILE A 59 6.23 13.41 2.60
C ILE A 59 5.56 13.20 1.25
N TYR A 60 5.18 11.96 0.97
CA TYR A 60 4.46 11.56 -0.24
C TYR A 60 3.07 11.08 0.11
N PHE A 61 2.06 11.51 -0.64
CA PHE A 61 0.68 11.07 -0.46
C PHE A 61 0.32 9.82 -1.28
N GLY A 62 1.21 9.37 -2.15
CA GLY A 62 1.03 8.19 -2.99
C GLY A 62 0.76 6.88 -2.22
N TYR A 63 1.11 6.81 -0.92
CA TYR A 63 0.84 5.64 -0.09
C TYR A 63 -0.65 5.33 0.05
N ILE A 64 -1.53 6.34 -0.02
CA ILE A 64 -2.99 6.17 0.05
C ILE A 64 -3.48 5.34 -1.15
N PHE A 65 -3.10 5.73 -2.36
CA PHE A 65 -3.47 5.01 -3.58
C PHE A 65 -2.76 3.65 -3.68
N ASN A 66 -1.56 3.55 -3.10
CA ASN A 66 -0.87 2.26 -2.97
C ASN A 66 -1.66 1.29 -2.09
N ALA A 67 -2.15 1.75 -0.95
CA ALA A 67 -2.94 0.94 -0.03
C ALA A 67 -4.31 0.55 -0.63
N ILE A 68 -4.98 1.50 -1.31
CA ILE A 68 -6.25 1.24 -2.03
C ILE A 68 -6.02 0.20 -3.14
N GLY A 69 -4.98 0.36 -3.95
CA GLY A 69 -4.64 -0.59 -4.99
C GLY A 69 -4.32 -1.97 -4.44
N ALA A 70 -3.48 -2.04 -3.42
CA ALA A 70 -3.14 -3.29 -2.75
C ALA A 70 -4.37 -4.03 -2.19
N MET A 71 -5.38 -3.29 -1.71
CA MET A 71 -6.67 -3.84 -1.27
C MET A 71 -7.48 -4.43 -2.43
N ILE A 72 -7.42 -3.83 -3.61
CA ILE A 72 -8.21 -4.23 -4.78
C ILE A 72 -7.60 -5.45 -5.47
N TYR A 73 -6.34 -5.35 -5.90
CA TYR A 73 -5.72 -6.33 -6.78
C TYR A 73 -4.74 -7.29 -6.09
N GLY A 74 -4.47 -7.10 -4.81
CA GLY A 74 -3.69 -8.03 -3.98
C GLY A 74 -2.18 -8.01 -4.20
N PRO A 75 -1.45 -8.98 -3.58
CA PRO A 75 0.01 -8.93 -3.47
C PRO A 75 0.73 -9.14 -4.82
N VAL A 76 0.23 -10.02 -5.69
CA VAL A 76 0.90 -10.33 -6.96
C VAL A 76 0.93 -9.09 -7.86
N MET A 77 -0.23 -8.48 -8.07
CA MET A 77 -0.32 -7.25 -8.85
C MET A 77 0.30 -6.06 -8.10
N GLY A 78 0.27 -6.06 -6.76
CA GLY A 78 0.93 -5.07 -5.91
C GLY A 78 2.43 -4.99 -6.15
N VAL A 79 3.11 -6.12 -6.27
CA VAL A 79 4.54 -6.21 -6.64
C VAL A 79 4.77 -5.62 -8.02
N LEU A 80 3.97 -6.03 -9.01
CA LEU A 80 4.08 -5.53 -10.38
C LEU A 80 3.86 -4.01 -10.46
N THR A 81 2.81 -3.50 -9.81
CA THR A 81 2.53 -2.05 -9.81
C THR A 81 3.57 -1.25 -9.05
N GLY A 82 4.16 -1.81 -7.98
CA GLY A 82 5.29 -1.20 -7.27
C GLY A 82 6.50 -1.03 -8.18
N PHE A 83 6.86 -2.09 -8.90
CA PHE A 83 7.93 -2.07 -9.89
C PHE A 83 7.67 -1.04 -11.01
N VAL A 84 6.49 -1.11 -11.63
CA VAL A 84 6.15 -0.21 -12.76
C VAL A 84 6.11 1.26 -12.34
N VAL A 85 5.54 1.57 -11.16
CA VAL A 85 5.49 2.95 -10.64
C VAL A 85 6.88 3.52 -10.40
N ASP A 86 7.83 2.73 -9.93
CA ASP A 86 9.19 3.22 -9.70
C ASP A 86 9.92 3.49 -11.01
N ILE A 87 9.89 2.53 -11.96
CA ILE A 87 10.51 2.68 -13.27
C ILE A 87 9.92 3.86 -14.05
N LEU A 88 8.58 3.91 -14.19
CA LEU A 88 7.92 5.02 -14.88
C LEU A 88 8.13 6.34 -14.14
N GLY A 89 8.15 6.29 -12.80
CA GLY A 89 8.42 7.46 -11.98
C GLY A 89 9.82 8.01 -12.16
N PHE A 90 10.82 7.16 -12.44
CA PHE A 90 12.17 7.61 -12.78
C PHE A 90 12.24 8.17 -14.20
N ILE A 91 11.59 7.52 -15.17
CA ILE A 91 11.58 7.99 -16.57
C ILE A 91 10.92 9.37 -16.68
N LEU A 92 9.79 9.57 -16.00
CA LEU A 92 9.04 10.83 -16.06
C LEU A 92 9.64 11.94 -15.19
N PHE A 93 10.27 11.57 -14.09
CA PHE A 93 10.83 12.49 -13.10
C PHE A 93 12.22 12.01 -12.67
N PRO A 94 13.23 12.16 -13.54
CA PRO A 94 14.57 11.64 -13.28
C PRO A 94 15.20 12.31 -12.05
N SER A 95 15.84 11.48 -11.24
CA SER A 95 16.61 11.95 -10.09
C SER A 95 17.99 12.42 -10.52
N PRO A 96 18.55 13.50 -9.89
CA PRO A 96 19.93 13.91 -10.12
C PRO A 96 20.98 12.84 -9.78
N TYR A 97 20.60 11.86 -8.96
CA TYR A 97 21.47 10.75 -8.55
C TYR A 97 21.37 9.52 -9.46
N GLY A 98 20.64 9.64 -10.60
CA GLY A 98 20.40 8.53 -11.50
C GLY A 98 19.34 7.54 -10.99
N PHE A 99 19.19 6.43 -11.71
CA PHE A 99 18.32 5.33 -11.31
C PHE A 99 18.96 4.51 -10.20
N PHE A 100 18.24 4.29 -9.11
CA PHE A 100 18.70 3.49 -7.99
C PHE A 100 17.70 2.37 -7.66
N PHE A 101 18.10 1.14 -7.92
CA PHE A 101 17.24 -0.05 -7.77
C PHE A 101 16.69 -0.24 -6.33
N GLY A 102 17.36 0.30 -5.33
CA GLY A 102 16.86 0.29 -3.95
C GLY A 102 15.48 0.92 -3.78
N TYR A 103 15.15 1.95 -4.56
CA TYR A 103 13.81 2.55 -4.51
C TYR A 103 12.76 1.64 -5.14
N THR A 104 13.13 0.85 -6.14
CA THR A 104 12.26 -0.19 -6.71
C THR A 104 11.90 -1.23 -5.65
N ILE A 105 12.88 -1.71 -4.88
CA ILE A 105 12.66 -2.62 -3.75
C ILE A 105 11.70 -1.99 -2.72
N THR A 106 11.91 -0.72 -2.39
CA THR A 106 11.05 0.05 -1.49
C THR A 106 9.59 0.10 -1.98
N ALA A 107 9.38 0.40 -3.25
CA ALA A 107 8.04 0.49 -3.86
C ALA A 107 7.34 -0.87 -3.88
N ILE A 108 8.06 -1.94 -4.20
CA ILE A 108 7.56 -3.31 -4.19
C ILE A 108 7.20 -3.74 -2.75
N ALA A 109 8.12 -3.56 -1.80
CA ALA A 109 7.93 -3.96 -0.41
C ALA A 109 6.73 -3.24 0.23
N GLY A 110 6.59 -1.92 0.01
CA GLY A 110 5.46 -1.15 0.51
C GLY A 110 4.12 -1.63 -0.06
N SER A 111 4.05 -1.90 -1.38
CA SER A 111 2.84 -2.43 -2.02
C SER A 111 2.49 -3.82 -1.52
N PHE A 112 3.49 -4.68 -1.36
CA PHE A 112 3.34 -6.04 -0.87
C PHE A 112 2.82 -6.07 0.57
N ILE A 113 3.40 -5.28 1.48
CA ILE A 113 2.96 -5.19 2.88
C ILE A 113 1.51 -4.73 2.95
N TYR A 114 1.13 -3.65 2.26
CA TYR A 114 -0.28 -3.23 2.26
C TYR A 114 -1.22 -4.32 1.75
N ALA A 115 -0.82 -5.08 0.73
CA ALA A 115 -1.64 -6.16 0.20
C ALA A 115 -1.83 -7.31 1.21
N LEU A 116 -0.80 -7.67 1.96
CA LEU A 116 -0.92 -8.68 3.03
C LEU A 116 -1.96 -8.29 4.09
N PHE A 117 -2.06 -6.99 4.40
CA PHE A 117 -3.00 -6.51 5.40
C PHE A 117 -4.42 -6.29 4.84
N PHE A 118 -4.57 -5.83 3.59
CA PHE A 118 -5.84 -5.31 3.10
C PHE A 118 -6.54 -6.16 2.06
N TYR A 119 -5.80 -6.96 1.27
CA TYR A 119 -6.40 -7.72 0.19
C TYR A 119 -7.38 -8.78 0.72
N ARG A 120 -8.66 -8.62 0.33
CA ARG A 120 -9.76 -9.53 0.69
C ARG A 120 -9.81 -9.89 2.18
N THR A 121 -9.51 -8.94 3.06
CA THR A 121 -9.58 -9.13 4.50
C THR A 121 -10.62 -8.20 5.15
N LYS A 122 -11.06 -8.53 6.36
CA LYS A 122 -11.87 -7.61 7.18
C LYS A 122 -11.00 -6.43 7.60
N ILE A 123 -11.37 -5.21 7.18
CA ILE A 123 -10.61 -3.99 7.47
C ILE A 123 -11.02 -3.43 8.83
N THR A 124 -10.05 -3.15 9.70
CA THR A 124 -10.25 -2.50 11.01
C THR A 124 -9.24 -1.36 11.18
N VAL A 125 -9.51 -0.41 12.07
CA VAL A 125 -8.58 0.69 12.35
C VAL A 125 -7.24 0.16 12.87
N LEU A 126 -7.27 -0.85 13.74
CA LEU A 126 -6.04 -1.51 14.21
C LEU A 126 -5.22 -2.09 13.04
N LYS A 127 -5.90 -2.72 12.07
CA LYS A 127 -5.22 -3.31 10.91
C LYS A 127 -4.61 -2.22 10.01
N ILE A 128 -5.28 -1.07 9.86
CA ILE A 128 -4.76 0.10 9.15
C ILE A 128 -3.51 0.62 9.85
N ALA A 129 -3.57 0.78 11.18
CA ALA A 129 -2.43 1.22 11.97
C ALA A 129 -1.24 0.24 11.87
N LEU A 130 -1.48 -1.07 12.04
CA LEU A 130 -0.44 -2.09 11.92
C LEU A 130 0.18 -2.14 10.53
N ALA A 131 -0.62 -2.03 9.46
CA ALA A 131 -0.10 -1.96 8.10
C ALA A 131 0.81 -0.74 7.91
N LYS A 132 0.38 0.43 8.38
CA LYS A 132 1.17 1.66 8.25
C LYS A 132 2.43 1.62 9.11
N ILE A 133 2.34 1.13 10.34
CA ILE A 133 3.52 0.92 11.21
C ILE A 133 4.52 -0.02 10.53
N SER A 134 4.06 -1.15 9.99
CA SER A 134 4.92 -2.11 9.29
C SER A 134 5.64 -1.47 8.10
N VAL A 135 4.92 -0.71 7.28
CA VAL A 135 5.52 0.01 6.15
C VAL A 135 6.51 1.08 6.65
N ASN A 136 6.17 1.84 7.70
CA ASN A 136 7.08 2.86 8.23
C ASN A 136 8.35 2.25 8.80
N VAL A 137 8.23 1.19 9.59
CA VAL A 137 9.40 0.55 10.24
C VAL A 137 10.29 -0.16 9.21
N LEU A 138 9.71 -1.05 8.40
CA LEU A 138 10.50 -1.89 7.50
C LEU A 138 10.96 -1.15 6.25
N VAL A 139 10.08 -0.32 5.66
CA VAL A 139 10.33 0.30 4.35
C VAL A 139 10.90 1.71 4.52
N ASN A 140 10.17 2.61 5.19
CA ASN A 140 10.56 4.02 5.25
C ASN A 140 11.77 4.24 6.17
N ILE A 141 11.81 3.59 7.33
CA ILE A 141 12.92 3.71 8.28
C ILE A 141 14.05 2.76 7.89
N GLY A 142 13.79 1.46 7.81
CA GLY A 142 14.82 0.46 7.56
C GLY A 142 15.49 0.62 6.20
N LEU A 143 14.75 0.37 5.13
CA LEU A 143 15.28 0.49 3.76
C LEU A 143 15.62 1.94 3.42
N GLY A 144 14.79 2.92 3.82
CA GLY A 144 15.02 4.33 3.53
C GLY A 144 16.32 4.87 4.12
N ALA A 145 16.67 4.52 5.36
CA ALA A 145 17.94 4.90 5.97
C ALA A 145 19.14 4.23 5.27
N LEU A 146 18.97 2.94 4.90
CA LEU A 146 20.00 2.18 4.18
C LEU A 146 20.34 2.85 2.83
N TRP A 147 19.33 3.13 2.02
CA TRP A 147 19.50 3.76 0.71
C TRP A 147 20.06 5.18 0.82
N SER A 148 19.59 5.93 1.81
CA SER A 148 20.08 7.29 2.03
C SER A 148 21.57 7.28 2.45
N SER A 149 22.02 6.31 3.23
CA SER A 149 23.44 6.19 3.60
C SER A 149 24.33 5.84 2.40
N MET A 150 23.81 5.01 1.48
CA MET A 150 24.53 4.64 0.25
C MET A 150 24.63 5.79 -0.75
N LEU A 151 23.58 6.60 -0.87
CA LEU A 151 23.51 7.65 -1.89
C LEU A 151 24.12 8.98 -1.45
N TYR A 152 24.00 9.32 -0.16
CA TYR A 152 24.38 10.67 0.33
C TYR A 152 25.63 10.67 1.22
N GLY A 153 26.27 9.53 1.42
CA GLY A 153 27.60 9.41 2.04
C GLY A 153 27.70 9.67 3.54
N LYS A 154 26.59 9.99 4.24
CA LYS A 154 26.56 10.04 5.71
C LYS A 154 26.26 8.67 6.29
N GLY A 155 26.75 8.38 7.50
CA GLY A 155 26.57 7.07 8.13
C GLY A 155 25.11 6.67 8.31
N TYR A 156 24.84 5.35 8.29
CA TYR A 156 23.50 4.75 8.41
C TYR A 156 22.71 5.29 9.62
N PHE A 157 23.33 5.36 10.80
CA PHE A 157 22.68 5.83 12.02
C PHE A 157 22.21 7.29 11.96
N TYR A 158 22.88 8.14 11.18
CA TYR A 158 22.45 9.53 10.97
C TYR A 158 21.10 9.57 10.23
N TYR A 159 20.97 8.81 9.14
CA TYR A 159 19.71 8.76 8.39
C TYR A 159 18.63 7.98 9.12
N LEU A 160 19.01 6.94 9.87
CA LEU A 160 18.10 6.19 10.73
C LEU A 160 17.44 7.11 11.76
N ALA A 161 18.19 7.89 12.51
CA ALA A 161 17.67 8.82 13.52
C ALA A 161 16.70 9.84 12.89
N LYS A 162 17.10 10.48 11.77
CA LYS A 162 16.22 11.40 11.03
C LYS A 162 14.94 10.73 10.56
N SER A 163 15.05 9.53 10.02
CA SER A 163 13.91 8.79 9.48
C SER A 163 12.96 8.37 10.60
N VAL A 164 13.47 7.93 11.75
CA VAL A 164 12.66 7.59 12.93
C VAL A 164 11.87 8.81 13.39
N VAL A 165 12.51 9.94 13.63
CA VAL A 165 11.84 11.17 14.11
C VAL A 165 10.73 11.57 13.14
N LYS A 166 11.04 11.66 11.84
CA LYS A 166 10.04 11.98 10.81
C LYS A 166 8.86 11.03 10.83
N ASN A 167 9.11 9.72 10.75
CA ASN A 167 8.04 8.74 10.60
C ASN A 167 7.20 8.61 11.89
N VAL A 168 7.79 8.74 13.08
CA VAL A 168 7.05 8.72 14.35
C VAL A 168 6.12 9.93 14.45
N VAL A 169 6.59 11.12 14.14
CA VAL A 169 5.78 12.35 14.18
C VAL A 169 4.65 12.31 13.15
N MET A 170 4.93 11.80 11.95
CA MET A 170 3.94 11.74 10.86
C MET A 170 2.96 10.57 10.98
N LEU A 171 3.29 9.52 11.72
CA LEU A 171 2.51 8.30 11.80
C LEU A 171 1.03 8.51 12.19
N PRO A 172 0.68 9.32 13.22
CA PRO A 172 -0.72 9.56 13.56
C PRO A 172 -1.51 10.21 12.42
N VAL A 173 -0.90 11.20 11.76
CA VAL A 173 -1.51 11.91 10.62
C VAL A 173 -1.70 10.96 9.44
N GLU A 174 -0.70 10.16 9.13
CA GLU A 174 -0.75 9.19 8.04
C GLU A 174 -1.79 8.08 8.27
N ILE A 175 -1.93 7.60 9.52
CA ILE A 175 -2.96 6.61 9.89
C ILE A 175 -4.36 7.25 9.76
N PHE A 176 -4.54 8.47 10.25
CA PHE A 176 -5.81 9.19 10.14
C PHE A 176 -6.23 9.40 8.69
N LEU A 177 -5.32 9.89 7.85
CA LEU A 177 -5.58 10.08 6.43
C LEU A 177 -5.91 8.76 5.74
N LEU A 178 -5.15 7.70 6.01
CA LEU A 178 -5.40 6.38 5.42
C LEU A 178 -6.75 5.82 5.85
N TYR A 179 -7.10 5.95 7.15
CA TYR A 179 -8.42 5.58 7.65
C TYR A 179 -9.55 6.37 6.95
N PHE A 180 -9.40 7.69 6.85
CA PHE A 180 -10.39 8.55 6.22
C PHE A 180 -10.65 8.17 4.76
N PHE A 181 -9.57 8.02 3.98
CA PHE A 181 -9.68 7.62 2.57
C PHE A 181 -10.21 6.21 2.39
N LEU A 182 -9.81 5.25 3.21
CA LEU A 182 -10.35 3.88 3.13
C LEU A 182 -11.82 3.85 3.54
N GLN A 183 -12.24 4.60 4.56
CA GLN A 183 -13.64 4.70 4.95
C GLN A 183 -14.52 5.25 3.83
N LEU A 184 -14.00 6.23 3.05
CA LEU A 184 -14.69 6.80 1.90
C LEU A 184 -14.71 5.84 0.69
N MET A 185 -13.60 5.16 0.43
CA MET A 185 -13.42 4.32 -0.76
C MET A 185 -14.08 2.94 -0.65
N ILE A 186 -14.11 2.32 0.52
CA ILE A 186 -14.66 0.95 0.70
C ILE A 186 -16.11 0.83 0.18
N PRO A 187 -17.06 1.70 0.50
CA PRO A 187 -18.43 1.59 -0.04
C PRO A 187 -18.47 1.74 -1.56
N ILE A 188 -17.67 2.63 -2.12
CA ILE A 188 -17.57 2.84 -3.58
C ILE A 188 -17.03 1.58 -4.26
N LEU A 189 -15.89 1.08 -3.79
CA LEU A 189 -15.24 -0.10 -4.33
C LEU A 189 -16.08 -1.37 -4.19
N THR A 190 -16.86 -1.47 -3.12
CA THR A 190 -17.83 -2.57 -2.92
C THR A 190 -18.98 -2.49 -3.92
N ARG A 191 -19.52 -1.30 -4.16
CA ARG A 191 -20.58 -1.09 -5.20
C ARG A 191 -20.05 -1.40 -6.60
N MET A 192 -18.81 -1.06 -6.86
CA MET A 192 -18.12 -1.40 -8.11
C MET A 192 -17.72 -2.89 -8.18
N GLN A 193 -17.98 -3.69 -7.16
CA GLN A 193 -17.58 -5.09 -7.08
C GLN A 193 -16.07 -5.31 -7.28
N LEU A 194 -15.24 -4.36 -6.88
CA LEU A 194 -13.77 -4.47 -6.93
C LEU A 194 -13.20 -5.14 -5.68
N ILE A 195 -13.93 -5.03 -4.56
CA ILE A 195 -13.57 -5.67 -3.29
C ILE A 195 -14.76 -6.41 -2.71
N PRO A 196 -14.55 -7.44 -1.87
CA PRO A 196 -15.61 -8.11 -1.14
C PRO A 196 -16.34 -7.15 -0.19
N LYS A 197 -17.64 -7.38 -0.01
CA LYS A 197 -18.46 -6.61 0.93
C LYS A 197 -17.90 -6.72 2.35
N GLN A 198 -17.66 -5.58 2.98
CA GLN A 198 -17.26 -5.55 4.38
C GLN A 198 -18.47 -5.77 5.30
N PRO A 199 -18.29 -6.39 6.48
CA PRO A 199 -19.40 -6.72 7.39
C PRO A 199 -20.16 -5.53 7.95
N ALA A 200 -19.57 -4.32 7.97
CA ALA A 200 -20.21 -3.09 8.41
C ALA A 200 -19.84 -1.91 7.51
N ALA A 201 -20.71 -0.90 7.47
CA ALA A 201 -20.51 0.32 6.70
C ALA A 201 -19.38 1.20 7.26
N LYS A 202 -19.22 1.21 8.58
CA LYS A 202 -18.11 1.92 9.26
C LYS A 202 -17.02 0.93 9.65
N ILE A 203 -15.76 1.31 9.43
CA ILE A 203 -14.59 0.53 9.84
C ILE A 203 -14.54 0.50 11.38
N PRO A 204 -14.64 -0.67 12.02
CA PRO A 204 -14.58 -0.78 13.48
C PRO A 204 -13.15 -0.61 13.99
N LEU A 205 -13.01 -0.23 15.27
CA LEU A 205 -11.71 -0.01 15.88
C LEU A 205 -10.88 -1.30 15.93
N PHE A 206 -11.45 -2.38 16.51
CA PHE A 206 -10.72 -3.64 16.72
C PHE A 206 -11.32 -4.84 16.00
N ARG A 207 -12.62 -5.06 16.13
CA ARG A 207 -13.30 -6.26 15.64
C ARG A 207 -14.72 -5.96 15.19
N TYR A 208 -15.17 -6.62 14.14
CA TYR A 208 -16.60 -6.62 13.80
C TYR A 208 -17.37 -7.43 14.83
N LYS A 209 -18.47 -6.87 15.35
CA LYS A 209 -19.41 -7.65 16.17
C LYS A 209 -19.94 -8.79 15.30
N GLU A 210 -19.75 -10.02 15.73
CA GLU A 210 -20.44 -11.16 15.13
C GLU A 210 -21.92 -11.00 15.50
N ASN A 211 -22.77 -10.68 14.53
CA ASN A 211 -24.19 -10.83 14.70
C ASN A 211 -24.44 -12.34 14.80
N THR A 212 -24.53 -12.86 16.02
CA THR A 212 -25.10 -14.17 16.30
C THR A 212 -26.58 -14.05 15.94
N GLN A 213 -26.94 -14.26 14.68
CA GLN A 213 -28.32 -14.56 14.34
C GLN A 213 -28.58 -15.95 14.90
N LYS A 214 -29.36 -15.98 15.98
CA LYS A 214 -30.07 -17.18 16.44
C LYS A 214 -31.17 -17.50 15.45
#